data_84dc7111018873f943b9e96904eaa165
#
_entry.id   84dc7111018873f943b9e96904eaa165
#
_cell.length_a   1.000
_cell.length_b   1.000
_cell.length_c   1.000
_cell.angle_alpha   90.00
_cell.angle_beta   90.00
_cell.angle_gamma   90.00
#
_symmetry.space_group_name_H-M   'P 1'
#
loop_
_entity.id
_entity.type
_entity.pdbx_description
1 polymer ?
#
loop_
_entity_poly.entity_id
_entity_poly.type
_entity_poly.pdbx_seq_one_letter_code
_entity_poly.pdbx_strand_id
1 'polypeptide(L)'
;MMTENADKKREQIHLLCMDEMVPKDHLLRIIDKAIDWTFIYDLVKDKYSHDTGRPSMDPVTLIKIPLIQYLYGIKSMRQTVKEIEVNVAYRWFLGLDMTDKVPHFSTFGKNYTRRFKDTDLFEQIFAHILEAVSYTHLRAHETL
;
A
#
# COMPACT_ATOMS: atom_id res chain seq x y z
N MET A 1 -6.11 -31.97 -25.89
CA MET A 1 -7.43 -32.24 -25.25
C MET A 1 -7.94 -30.99 -24.55
N MET A 2 -9.12 -30.55 -24.87
CA MET A 2 -9.72 -29.38 -24.26
C MET A 2 -10.40 -29.74 -22.94
N THR A 3 -10.15 -28.93 -21.89
CA THR A 3 -10.79 -29.12 -20.61
C THR A 3 -11.78 -27.97 -20.39
N GLU A 4 -13.03 -28.33 -20.06
CA GLU A 4 -14.05 -27.33 -19.71
C GLU A 4 -14.15 -27.21 -18.20
N ASN A 5 -14.06 -25.98 -17.69
CA ASN A 5 -14.24 -25.71 -16.26
C ASN A 5 -15.61 -25.07 -16.06
N ALA A 6 -16.64 -25.92 -16.01
CA ALA A 6 -18.03 -25.48 -15.83
C ALA A 6 -18.33 -25.07 -14.40
N ASP A 7 -17.64 -25.66 -13.42
CA ASP A 7 -17.85 -25.36 -12.00
C ASP A 7 -16.97 -24.18 -11.60
N LYS A 8 -17.60 -23.04 -11.31
CA LYS A 8 -16.86 -21.80 -11.00
C LYS A 8 -16.43 -21.67 -9.54
N LYS A 9 -16.93 -22.47 -8.65
CA LYS A 9 -16.56 -22.53 -7.22
C LYS A 9 -16.62 -21.17 -6.51
N ARG A 10 -17.41 -20.24 -7.00
CA ARG A 10 -17.48 -18.87 -6.48
C ARG A 10 -18.08 -18.81 -5.07
N GLU A 11 -18.89 -19.75 -4.70
CA GLU A 11 -19.58 -19.79 -3.41
C GLU A 11 -18.90 -20.75 -2.42
N GLN A 12 -17.83 -21.41 -2.84
CA GLN A 12 -17.11 -22.34 -1.98
C GLN A 12 -16.42 -21.59 -0.86
N ILE A 13 -16.63 -22.02 0.38
CA ILE A 13 -16.05 -21.41 1.56
C ILE A 13 -14.68 -22.04 1.83
N HIS A 14 -13.68 -21.17 2.07
CA HIS A 14 -12.33 -21.58 2.47
C HIS A 14 -11.95 -20.86 3.75
N LEU A 15 -11.29 -21.55 4.64
CA LEU A 15 -10.77 -20.96 5.87
C LEU A 15 -9.30 -20.63 5.67
N LEU A 16 -9.02 -19.37 5.31
CA LEU A 16 -7.65 -18.88 5.05
C LEU A 16 -7.47 -17.54 5.71
N CYS A 17 -6.25 -17.26 6.17
CA CYS A 17 -5.89 -15.89 6.53
C CYS A 17 -5.26 -15.19 5.32
N MET A 18 -5.29 -13.86 5.35
CA MET A 18 -4.75 -13.04 4.26
C MET A 18 -3.27 -13.34 4.00
N ASP A 19 -2.51 -13.57 5.05
CA ASP A 19 -1.08 -13.82 4.92
C ASP A 19 -0.79 -15.08 4.09
N GLU A 20 -1.65 -16.09 4.20
CA GLU A 20 -1.50 -17.32 3.42
C GLU A 20 -1.79 -17.10 1.93
N MET A 21 -2.58 -16.11 1.60
CA MET A 21 -3.01 -15.84 0.22
C MET A 21 -1.98 -15.05 -0.59
N VAL A 22 -1.04 -14.38 0.07
CA VAL A 22 -0.01 -13.59 -0.63
C VAL A 22 1.26 -14.42 -0.76
N PRO A 23 1.75 -14.67 -1.98
CA PRO A 23 2.98 -15.44 -2.18
C PRO A 23 4.15 -14.87 -1.39
N LYS A 24 4.98 -15.76 -0.87
CA LYS A 24 6.11 -15.33 -0.02
C LYS A 24 7.17 -14.55 -0.76
N ASP A 25 7.27 -14.73 -2.07
CA ASP A 25 8.20 -14.02 -2.94
C ASP A 25 7.59 -12.79 -3.61
N HIS A 26 6.39 -12.37 -3.19
CA HIS A 26 5.71 -11.21 -3.76
C HIS A 26 6.54 -9.94 -3.52
N LEU A 27 6.59 -9.08 -4.54
CA LEU A 27 7.37 -7.84 -4.48
C LEU A 27 7.03 -6.99 -3.24
N LEU A 28 5.75 -6.89 -2.90
CA LEU A 28 5.33 -6.08 -1.75
C LEU A 28 5.82 -6.64 -0.42
N ARG A 29 6.00 -7.96 -0.30
CA ARG A 29 6.62 -8.54 0.89
C ARG A 29 8.09 -8.17 1.00
N ILE A 30 8.79 -8.20 -0.13
CA ILE A 30 10.21 -7.84 -0.18
C ILE A 30 10.39 -6.38 0.23
N ILE A 31 9.57 -5.50 -0.31
CA ILE A 31 9.60 -4.07 0.00
C ILE A 31 9.25 -3.80 1.45
N ASP A 32 8.20 -4.43 1.95
CA ASP A 32 7.75 -4.25 3.33
C ASP A 32 8.83 -4.65 4.33
N LYS A 33 9.55 -5.72 4.04
CA LYS A 33 10.65 -6.19 4.89
C LYS A 33 11.88 -5.28 4.81
N ALA A 34 12.13 -4.68 3.64
CA ALA A 34 13.31 -3.86 3.41
C ALA A 34 13.22 -2.47 4.01
N ILE A 35 12.02 -1.99 4.30
CA ILE A 35 11.80 -0.63 4.78
C ILE A 35 11.24 -0.66 6.20
N ASP A 36 11.89 0.09 7.09
CA ASP A 36 11.34 0.36 8.41
C ASP A 36 10.45 1.61 8.31
N TRP A 37 9.14 1.40 8.32
CA TRP A 37 8.18 2.47 8.11
C TRP A 37 8.06 3.43 9.28
N THR A 38 8.63 3.10 10.43
CA THR A 38 8.47 3.91 11.66
C THR A 38 9.07 5.31 11.52
N PHE A 39 10.06 5.49 10.64
CA PHE A 39 10.65 6.81 10.44
C PHE A 39 9.62 7.84 9.95
N ILE A 40 8.58 7.38 9.26
CA ILE A 40 7.53 8.27 8.75
C ILE A 40 6.77 8.93 9.90
N TYR A 41 6.46 8.16 10.95
CA TYR A 41 5.76 8.71 12.12
C TYR A 41 6.57 9.83 12.78
N ASP A 42 7.88 9.64 12.93
CA ASP A 42 8.75 10.65 13.52
C ASP A 42 8.80 11.92 12.69
N LEU A 43 8.85 11.78 11.36
CA LEU A 43 8.94 12.92 10.47
C LEU A 43 7.66 13.76 10.39
N VAL A 44 6.50 13.12 10.57
CA VAL A 44 5.21 13.79 10.35
C VAL A 44 4.44 14.08 11.63
N LYS A 45 4.95 13.70 12.79
CA LYS A 45 4.21 13.83 14.05
C LYS A 45 3.73 15.25 14.34
N ASP A 46 4.52 16.25 13.93
CA ASP A 46 4.17 17.66 14.13
C ASP A 46 3.04 18.13 13.21
N LYS A 47 2.71 17.36 12.19
CA LYS A 47 1.64 17.65 11.24
C LYS A 47 0.30 17.07 11.68
N TYR A 48 0.25 16.33 12.78
CA TYR A 48 -0.96 15.70 13.28
C TYR A 48 -1.33 16.27 14.64
N SER A 49 -2.64 16.51 14.83
CA SER A 49 -3.18 16.99 16.10
C SER A 49 -3.16 15.87 17.14
N HIS A 50 -2.71 16.20 18.36
CA HIS A 50 -2.60 15.21 19.43
C HIS A 50 -3.91 14.95 20.19
N ASP A 51 -4.80 15.93 20.28
CA ASP A 51 -5.84 15.91 21.30
C ASP A 51 -7.28 16.03 20.81
N THR A 52 -7.54 16.37 19.57
CA THR A 52 -8.90 16.63 19.15
C THR A 52 -9.16 16.17 17.73
N GLY A 53 -10.37 15.68 17.50
CA GLY A 53 -10.86 15.39 16.17
C GLY A 53 -10.99 13.91 15.86
N ARG A 54 -11.45 13.64 14.65
CA ARG A 54 -11.60 12.29 14.14
C ARG A 54 -10.25 11.63 13.97
N PRO A 55 -10.15 10.31 14.18
CA PRO A 55 -8.94 9.59 13.80
C PRO A 55 -8.59 9.90 12.36
N SER A 56 -7.35 10.31 12.12
CA SER A 56 -6.88 10.63 10.79
C SER A 56 -6.33 9.37 10.13
N MET A 57 -6.17 9.43 8.80
CA MET A 57 -5.52 8.36 8.07
C MET A 57 -4.09 8.18 8.58
N ASP A 58 -3.68 6.92 8.75
CA ASP A 58 -2.31 6.57 9.12
C ASP A 58 -1.35 7.14 8.08
N PRO A 59 -0.32 7.90 8.48
CA PRO A 59 0.63 8.46 7.53
C PRO A 59 1.38 7.42 6.72
N VAL A 60 1.63 6.24 7.26
CA VAL A 60 2.26 5.15 6.50
C VAL A 60 1.33 4.69 5.38
N THR A 61 0.04 4.53 5.66
CA THR A 61 -0.95 4.20 4.63
C THR A 61 -1.01 5.29 3.56
N LEU A 62 -0.97 6.55 3.98
CA LEU A 62 -0.98 7.70 3.06
C LEU A 62 0.20 7.67 2.08
N ILE A 63 1.34 7.16 2.51
CA ILE A 63 2.53 7.01 1.67
C ILE A 63 2.47 5.73 0.83
N LYS A 64 2.00 4.63 1.40
CA LYS A 64 1.96 3.34 0.72
C LYS A 64 1.02 3.31 -0.48
N ILE A 65 -0.09 4.06 -0.45
CA ILE A 65 -1.04 4.06 -1.56
C ILE A 65 -0.41 4.62 -2.84
N PRO A 66 0.20 5.83 -2.84
CA PRO A 66 0.91 6.30 -4.03
C PRO A 66 2.12 5.42 -4.41
N LEU A 67 2.73 4.76 -3.45
CA LEU A 67 3.81 3.83 -3.74
C LEU A 67 3.31 2.64 -4.57
N ILE A 68 2.16 2.08 -4.24
CA ILE A 68 1.53 1.02 -5.05
C ILE A 68 1.26 1.55 -6.46
N GLN A 69 0.71 2.74 -6.56
CA GLN A 69 0.42 3.37 -7.86
C GLN A 69 1.68 3.46 -8.71
N TYR A 70 2.77 3.90 -8.13
CA TYR A 70 4.05 4.04 -8.82
C TYR A 70 4.62 2.68 -9.23
N LEU A 71 4.67 1.73 -8.29
CA LEU A 71 5.30 0.42 -8.54
C LEU A 71 4.60 -0.37 -9.64
N TYR A 72 3.30 -0.26 -9.74
CA TYR A 72 2.50 -1.05 -10.68
C TYR A 72 2.00 -0.25 -11.87
N GLY A 73 2.47 0.99 -12.01
CA GLY A 73 2.15 1.82 -13.17
C GLY A 73 0.66 2.11 -13.32
N ILE A 74 -0.06 2.27 -12.22
CA ILE A 74 -1.49 2.52 -12.25
C ILE A 74 -1.73 3.98 -12.65
N LYS A 75 -2.71 4.22 -13.52
CA LYS A 75 -2.91 5.51 -14.17
C LYS A 75 -3.36 6.64 -13.25
N SER A 76 -4.11 6.33 -12.20
CA SER A 76 -4.68 7.38 -11.34
C SER A 76 -4.86 6.88 -9.92
N MET A 77 -4.99 7.81 -8.97
CA MET A 77 -5.30 7.47 -7.59
C MET A 77 -6.67 6.77 -7.48
N ARG A 78 -7.65 7.22 -8.28
CA ARG A 78 -8.98 6.60 -8.31
C ARG A 78 -8.87 5.12 -8.71
N GLN A 79 -8.11 4.82 -9.75
CA GLN A 79 -7.91 3.44 -10.20
C GLN A 79 -7.12 2.63 -9.18
N THR A 80 -6.14 3.25 -8.53
CA THR A 80 -5.36 2.60 -7.48
C THR A 80 -6.27 2.13 -6.34
N VAL A 81 -7.17 2.98 -5.88
CA VAL A 81 -8.13 2.63 -4.82
C VAL A 81 -9.02 1.47 -5.26
N LYS A 82 -9.51 1.49 -6.49
CA LYS A 82 -10.34 0.39 -7.02
C LYS A 82 -9.59 -0.92 -7.05
N GLU A 83 -8.33 -0.90 -7.42
CA GLU A 83 -7.51 -2.11 -7.45
C GLU A 83 -7.20 -2.63 -6.05
N ILE A 84 -6.96 -1.74 -5.09
CA ILE A 84 -6.77 -2.14 -3.70
C ILE A 84 -7.99 -2.87 -3.15
N GLU A 85 -9.19 -2.44 -3.53
CA GLU A 85 -10.43 -3.06 -3.07
C GLU A 85 -10.50 -4.56 -3.37
N VAL A 86 -9.91 -4.98 -4.48
CA VAL A 86 -10.03 -6.37 -4.97
C VAL A 86 -8.70 -7.13 -4.98
N ASN A 87 -7.61 -6.52 -4.54
CA ASN A 87 -6.29 -7.13 -4.58
C ASN A 87 -5.81 -7.44 -3.17
N VAL A 88 -5.70 -8.73 -2.85
CA VAL A 88 -5.33 -9.17 -1.51
C VAL A 88 -3.91 -8.77 -1.14
N ALA A 89 -2.99 -8.76 -2.09
CA ALA A 89 -1.59 -8.38 -1.83
C ALA A 89 -1.49 -6.89 -1.48
N TYR A 90 -2.26 -6.04 -2.13
CA TYR A 90 -2.31 -4.61 -1.82
C TYR A 90 -2.89 -4.37 -0.44
N ARG A 91 -3.97 -5.09 -0.08
CA ARG A 91 -4.56 -5.01 1.25
C ARG A 91 -3.59 -5.46 2.33
N TRP A 92 -2.90 -6.56 2.07
CA TRP A 92 -1.86 -7.07 2.98
C TRP A 92 -0.78 -6.01 3.24
N PHE A 93 -0.29 -5.39 2.16
CA PHE A 93 0.74 -4.36 2.25
C PHE A 93 0.30 -3.15 3.07
N LEU A 94 -0.96 -2.75 2.90
CA LEU A 94 -1.54 -1.60 3.62
C LEU A 94 -1.99 -1.93 5.04
N GLY A 95 -2.05 -3.19 5.40
CA GLY A 95 -2.56 -3.62 6.70
C GLY A 95 -4.08 -3.60 6.81
N LEU A 96 -4.77 -3.64 5.67
CA LEU A 96 -6.24 -3.67 5.64
C LEU A 96 -6.74 -5.10 5.67
N ASP A 97 -7.76 -5.36 6.50
CA ASP A 97 -8.46 -6.64 6.51
C ASP A 97 -9.31 -6.80 5.24
N MET A 98 -9.75 -8.02 4.96
CA MET A 98 -10.58 -8.32 3.79
C MET A 98 -11.88 -7.54 3.75
N THR A 99 -12.41 -7.17 4.92
CA THR A 99 -13.68 -6.46 5.04
C THR A 99 -13.52 -4.95 5.30
N ASP A 100 -12.28 -4.47 5.49
CA ASP A 100 -12.04 -3.06 5.73
C ASP A 100 -12.32 -2.25 4.47
N LYS A 101 -12.87 -1.06 4.66
CA LYS A 101 -13.07 -0.13 3.56
C LYS A 101 -11.75 0.51 3.17
N VAL A 102 -11.50 0.61 1.87
CA VAL A 102 -10.36 1.34 1.35
C VAL A 102 -10.71 2.84 1.36
N PRO A 103 -9.80 3.72 1.82
CA PRO A 103 -10.05 5.15 1.81
C PRO A 103 -10.39 5.65 0.39
N HIS A 104 -11.36 6.55 0.31
CA HIS A 104 -11.73 7.15 -0.96
C HIS A 104 -10.58 8.04 -1.45
N PHE A 105 -10.43 8.13 -2.78
CA PHE A 105 -9.33 8.92 -3.34
C PHE A 105 -9.37 10.39 -2.91
N SER A 106 -10.57 10.94 -2.67
CA SER A 106 -10.70 12.32 -2.18
C SER A 106 -10.17 12.47 -0.74
N THR A 107 -10.29 11.43 0.07
CA THR A 107 -9.73 11.42 1.43
C THR A 107 -8.20 11.52 1.37
N PHE A 108 -7.57 10.81 0.44
CA PHE A 108 -6.13 10.95 0.21
C PHE A 108 -5.77 12.39 -0.13
N GLY A 109 -6.46 13.00 -1.08
CA GLY A 109 -6.20 14.38 -1.51
C GLY A 109 -6.35 15.39 -0.37
N LYS A 110 -7.38 15.23 0.45
CA LYS A 110 -7.60 16.11 1.62
C LYS A 110 -6.49 15.96 2.64
N ASN A 111 -6.06 14.73 2.93
CA ASN A 111 -4.96 14.48 3.86
C ASN A 111 -3.65 15.06 3.35
N TYR A 112 -3.37 14.88 2.05
CA TYR A 112 -2.19 15.47 1.43
C TYR A 112 -2.20 16.99 1.54
N THR A 113 -3.31 17.62 1.15
CA THR A 113 -3.45 19.08 1.19
C THR A 113 -3.29 19.63 2.60
N ARG A 114 -3.89 18.98 3.58
CA ARG A 114 -3.86 19.46 4.97
C ARG A 114 -2.48 19.36 5.59
N ARG A 115 -1.73 18.29 5.31
CA ARG A 115 -0.52 17.96 6.05
C ARG A 115 0.77 18.17 5.27
N PHE A 116 0.73 18.03 3.96
CA PHE A 116 1.95 18.02 3.14
C PHE A 116 2.04 19.16 2.13
N LYS A 117 0.91 19.82 1.85
CA LYS A 117 0.91 20.95 0.92
C LYS A 117 1.83 22.05 1.44
N ASP A 118 2.60 22.65 0.55
CA ASP A 118 3.57 23.72 0.85
C ASP A 118 4.78 23.24 1.65
N THR A 119 4.96 21.91 1.75
CA THR A 119 6.20 21.32 2.29
C THR A 119 6.75 20.35 1.27
N ASP A 120 8.03 20.04 1.38
CA ASP A 120 8.67 19.01 0.56
C ASP A 120 8.76 17.67 1.29
N LEU A 121 8.10 17.54 2.42
CA LEU A 121 8.19 16.36 3.29
C LEU A 121 7.72 15.09 2.61
N PHE A 122 6.58 15.15 1.92
CA PHE A 122 6.04 13.98 1.19
C PHE A 122 7.05 13.51 0.14
N GLU A 123 7.59 14.43 -0.64
CA GLU A 123 8.56 14.14 -1.69
C GLU A 123 9.84 13.57 -1.13
N GLN A 124 10.31 14.07 0.00
CA GLN A 124 11.49 13.52 0.68
C GLN A 124 11.27 12.10 1.16
N ILE A 125 10.14 11.83 1.79
CA ILE A 125 9.77 10.50 2.26
C ILE A 125 9.70 9.54 1.08
N PHE A 126 9.00 9.94 0.03
CA PHE A 126 8.79 9.12 -1.15
C PHE A 126 10.11 8.82 -1.86
N ALA A 127 10.97 9.82 -2.01
CA ALA A 127 12.29 9.64 -2.62
C ALA A 127 13.15 8.66 -1.82
N HIS A 128 13.13 8.74 -0.50
CA HIS A 128 13.85 7.82 0.37
C HIS A 128 13.37 6.38 0.17
N ILE A 129 12.06 6.19 0.09
CA ILE A 129 11.45 4.87 -0.13
C ILE A 129 11.85 4.33 -1.51
N LEU A 130 11.78 5.15 -2.55
CA LEU A 130 12.12 4.73 -3.90
C LEU A 130 13.59 4.35 -4.03
N GLU A 131 14.47 5.05 -3.33
CA GLU A 131 15.88 4.70 -3.30
C GLU A 131 16.08 3.31 -2.68
N ALA A 132 15.45 3.05 -1.55
CA ALA A 132 15.51 1.75 -0.88
C ALA A 132 14.91 0.65 -1.74
N VAL A 133 13.81 0.91 -2.43
CA VAL A 133 13.15 -0.04 -3.34
C VAL A 133 14.05 -0.36 -4.53
N SER A 134 14.67 0.66 -5.13
CA SER A 134 15.60 0.47 -6.25
C SER A 134 16.77 -0.42 -5.86
N TYR A 135 17.36 -0.16 -4.70
CA TYR A 135 18.46 -0.96 -4.18
C TYR A 135 18.04 -2.42 -3.98
N THR A 136 16.90 -2.65 -3.36
CA THR A 136 16.37 -3.99 -3.10
C THR A 136 16.09 -4.73 -4.40
N HIS A 137 15.52 -4.05 -5.37
CA HIS A 137 15.18 -4.61 -6.68
C HIS A 137 16.44 -5.02 -7.45
N LEU A 138 17.45 -4.15 -7.49
CA LEU A 138 18.73 -4.43 -8.13
C LEU A 138 19.42 -5.63 -7.48
N ARG A 139 19.41 -5.70 -6.16
CA ARG A 139 20.01 -6.81 -5.44
C ARG A 139 19.32 -8.15 -5.74
N ALA A 140 18.00 -8.14 -5.88
CA ALA A 140 17.24 -9.32 -6.26
C ALA A 140 17.63 -9.81 -7.66
N HIS A 141 17.87 -8.89 -8.59
CA HIS A 141 18.33 -9.22 -9.94
C HIS A 141 19.76 -9.80 -9.94
N GLU A 142 20.61 -9.32 -9.08
CA GLU A 142 22.00 -9.80 -8.99
C GLU A 142 22.08 -11.23 -8.48
N THR A 143 21.11 -11.71 -7.72
CA THR A 143 21.10 -13.05 -7.16
C THR A 143 20.49 -14.10 -8.10
N LEU A 144 19.94 -13.66 -9.22
CA LEU A 144 19.43 -14.54 -10.25
C LEU A 144 20.47 -14.83 -11.30
#